data_356d850e35fd569753969c8b13323cab
#
_entry.id   356d850e35fd569753969c8b13323cab
#
_cell.length_a   1.000
_cell.length_b   1.000
_cell.length_c   1.000
_cell.angle_alpha   90.00
_cell.angle_beta   90.00
_cell.angle_gamma   90.00
#
_symmetry.space_group_name_H-M   'P 1'
#
loop_
_entity.id
_entity.type
_entity.pdbx_description
1 polymer ?
#
loop_
_entity_poly.entity_id
_entity_poly.type
_entity_poly.pdbx_seq_one_letter_code
_entity_poly.pdbx_strand_id
1 'polypeptide(L)'
;MREFSATELRGYLKTAPAGPLLLDVREPWEFDKARIEGSVLAPMRTIPERLEDFNPEQEIVVICHHGIRSRMVGRFLESQGFRNIINLSDGVAAWASDVDLQMATY
;
A
#
# COMPACT_ATOMS: atom_id res chain seq x y z
N MET A 1 -12.72 5.25 -1.56
CA MET A 1 -11.50 4.40 -1.45
C MET A 1 -11.88 2.97 -1.76
N ARG A 2 -11.16 2.34 -2.68
CA ARG A 2 -11.37 0.92 -2.98
C ARG A 2 -10.59 0.07 -1.99
N GLU A 3 -11.10 -1.15 -1.73
CA GLU A 3 -10.44 -2.12 -0.87
C GLU A 3 -10.14 -3.35 -1.71
N PHE A 4 -8.87 -3.73 -1.80
CA PHE A 4 -8.46 -4.93 -2.51
C PHE A 4 -7.85 -5.92 -1.52
N SER A 5 -8.19 -7.20 -1.69
CA SER A 5 -7.43 -8.27 -1.03
C SER A 5 -6.09 -8.46 -1.72
N ALA A 6 -5.20 -9.24 -1.12
CA ALA A 6 -3.90 -9.54 -1.71
C ALA A 6 -4.04 -10.19 -3.10
N THR A 7 -4.93 -11.17 -3.24
CA THR A 7 -5.15 -11.84 -4.53
C THR A 7 -5.77 -10.91 -5.55
N GLU A 8 -6.70 -10.04 -5.14
CA GLU A 8 -7.27 -9.04 -6.03
C GLU A 8 -6.21 -8.05 -6.51
N LEU A 9 -5.35 -7.59 -5.61
CA LEU A 9 -4.27 -6.67 -5.99
C LEU A 9 -3.31 -7.33 -6.98
N ARG A 10 -2.92 -8.58 -6.73
CA ARG A 10 -2.04 -9.29 -7.66
C ARG A 10 -2.64 -9.34 -9.06
N GLY A 11 -3.92 -9.70 -9.15
CA GLY A 11 -4.61 -9.74 -10.44
C GLY A 11 -4.66 -8.39 -11.12
N TYR A 12 -4.96 -7.35 -10.34
CA TYR A 12 -5.01 -5.99 -10.84
C TYR A 12 -3.66 -5.52 -11.39
N LEU A 13 -2.58 -5.79 -10.67
CA LEU A 13 -1.23 -5.39 -11.09
C LEU A 13 -0.81 -6.04 -12.42
N LYS A 14 -1.31 -7.23 -12.71
CA LYS A 14 -1.02 -7.93 -13.97
C LYS A 14 -1.64 -7.24 -15.17
N THR A 15 -2.72 -6.51 -14.97
CA THR A 15 -3.49 -5.89 -16.06
C THR A 15 -3.33 -4.37 -16.14
N ALA A 16 -2.76 -3.74 -15.12
CA ALA A 16 -2.61 -2.29 -15.08
C ALA A 16 -1.40 -1.86 -15.90
N PRO A 17 -1.57 -1.18 -17.05
CA PRO A 17 -0.44 -0.91 -17.96
C PRO A 17 0.64 0.00 -17.37
N ALA A 18 0.24 1.00 -16.60
CA ALA A 18 1.18 1.94 -15.98
C ALA A 18 1.54 1.55 -14.55
N GLY A 19 0.71 0.74 -13.93
CA GLY A 19 0.83 0.37 -12.53
C GLY A 19 0.53 1.52 -11.57
N PRO A 20 -0.08 1.23 -10.42
CA PRO A 20 -0.24 2.20 -9.35
C PRO A 20 1.08 2.40 -8.59
N LEU A 21 1.18 3.48 -7.83
CA LEU A 21 2.22 3.60 -6.80
C LEU A 21 1.86 2.65 -5.66
N LEU A 22 2.78 1.81 -5.26
CA LEU A 22 2.62 0.94 -4.09
C LEU A 22 3.28 1.63 -2.90
N LEU A 23 2.47 2.19 -2.01
CA LEU A 23 2.93 3.03 -0.91
C LEU A 23 2.85 2.27 0.41
N ASP A 24 4.01 1.87 0.93
CA ASP A 24 4.10 1.12 2.18
C ASP A 24 4.27 2.09 3.34
N VAL A 25 3.29 2.10 4.25
CA VAL A 25 3.25 3.05 5.37
C VAL A 25 3.66 2.44 6.70
N ARG A 26 4.30 1.25 6.64
CA ARG A 26 4.82 0.59 7.83
C ARG A 26 6.10 1.26 8.32
N GLU A 27 6.65 0.73 9.40
CA GLU A 27 7.95 1.18 9.91
C GLU A 27 9.11 0.58 9.11
N PRO A 28 10.29 1.23 9.12
CA PRO A 28 11.44 0.74 8.36
C PRO A 28 11.82 -0.71 8.66
N TRP A 29 11.75 -1.14 9.93
CA TRP A 29 12.11 -2.51 10.29
C TRP A 29 11.15 -3.54 9.66
N GLU A 30 9.87 -3.18 9.53
CA GLU A 30 8.89 -4.05 8.87
C GLU A 30 9.20 -4.18 7.39
N PHE A 31 9.51 -3.06 6.76
CA PHE A 31 9.86 -3.01 5.34
C PHE A 31 11.13 -3.80 5.03
N ASP A 32 12.12 -3.71 5.93
CA ASP A 32 13.35 -4.49 5.80
C ASP A 32 13.09 -5.98 5.96
N LYS A 33 12.15 -6.35 6.82
CA LYS A 33 11.80 -7.74 7.09
C LYS A 33 11.16 -8.42 5.89
N ALA A 34 10.18 -7.76 5.29
CA ALA A 34 9.46 -8.26 4.12
C ALA A 34 8.71 -7.11 3.46
N ARG A 35 8.66 -7.10 2.14
CA ARG A 35 7.95 -6.05 1.38
C ARG A 35 7.44 -6.61 0.05
N ILE A 36 6.45 -5.95 -0.49
CA ILE A 36 5.98 -6.22 -1.84
C ILE A 36 6.96 -5.56 -2.80
N GLU A 37 7.41 -6.30 -3.80
CA GLU A 37 8.36 -5.78 -4.80
C GLU A 37 7.79 -4.54 -5.49
N GLY A 38 8.63 -3.52 -5.62
CA GLY A 38 8.26 -2.27 -6.25
C GLY A 38 7.59 -1.26 -5.32
N SER A 39 7.36 -1.63 -4.06
CA SER A 39 6.77 -0.69 -3.10
C SER A 39 7.79 0.34 -2.60
N VAL A 40 7.28 1.50 -2.23
CA VAL A 40 8.05 2.64 -1.72
C VAL A 40 7.67 2.87 -0.27
N LEU A 41 8.68 2.95 0.60
CA LEU A 41 8.43 3.17 2.02
C LEU A 41 8.18 4.64 2.32
N ALA A 42 7.07 4.91 3.00
CA ALA A 42 6.75 6.21 3.57
C ALA A 42 6.00 5.97 4.88
N PRO A 43 6.72 5.85 6.01
CA PRO A 43 6.07 5.56 7.28
C PRO A 43 4.88 6.46 7.57
N MET A 44 3.83 5.90 8.15
CA MET A 44 2.56 6.60 8.36
C MET A 44 2.74 7.97 9.00
N ARG A 45 3.63 8.09 10.00
CA ARG A 45 3.86 9.36 10.69
C ARG A 45 4.44 10.45 9.79
N THR A 46 5.06 10.08 8.66
CA THR A 46 5.71 11.06 7.76
C THR A 46 4.78 11.55 6.66
N ILE A 47 3.63 10.94 6.48
CA ILE A 47 2.73 11.24 5.35
C ILE A 47 2.29 12.70 5.32
N PRO A 48 1.86 13.32 6.44
CA PRO A 48 1.40 14.72 6.38
C PRO A 48 2.46 15.69 5.85
N GLU A 49 3.75 15.39 6.08
CA GLU A 49 4.86 16.25 5.63
C GLU A 49 5.31 15.92 4.21
N ARG A 50 4.82 14.82 3.64
CA ARG A 50 5.27 14.31 2.33
C ARG A 50 4.21 14.39 1.25
N LEU A 51 3.11 15.11 1.47
CA LEU A 51 2.01 15.16 0.50
C LEU A 51 2.45 15.65 -0.87
N GLU A 52 3.41 16.57 -0.92
CA GLU A 52 3.92 17.10 -2.19
C GLU A 52 4.75 16.09 -2.98
N ASP A 53 5.20 15.02 -2.34
CA ASP A 53 5.95 13.96 -3.03
C ASP A 53 5.04 13.09 -3.89
N PHE A 54 3.73 13.19 -3.72
CA PHE A 54 2.77 12.31 -4.39
C PHE A 54 1.84 13.09 -5.31
N ASN A 55 1.46 12.46 -6.42
CA ASN A 55 0.53 13.04 -7.37
C ASN A 55 -0.91 12.69 -6.97
N PRO A 56 -1.77 13.68 -6.66
CA PRO A 56 -3.16 13.43 -6.25
C PRO A 56 -4.00 12.70 -7.30
N GLU A 57 -3.61 12.75 -8.56
CA GLU A 57 -4.33 12.07 -9.64
C GLU A 57 -3.82 10.65 -9.88
N GLN A 58 -2.66 10.31 -9.34
CA GLN A 58 -2.09 8.97 -9.50
C GLN A 58 -2.86 7.96 -8.66
N GLU A 59 -2.99 6.75 -9.20
CA GLU A 59 -3.52 5.63 -8.44
C GLU A 59 -2.48 5.19 -7.41
N ILE A 60 -2.91 5.11 -6.14
CA ILE A 60 -2.02 4.75 -5.03
C ILE A 60 -2.63 3.59 -4.25
N VAL A 61 -1.88 2.51 -4.13
CA VAL A 61 -2.22 1.40 -3.23
C VAL A 61 -1.48 1.63 -1.92
N VAL A 62 -2.21 1.76 -0.82
CA VAL A 62 -1.62 1.97 0.50
C VAL A 62 -1.51 0.62 1.20
N ILE A 63 -0.33 0.32 1.74
CA ILE A 63 0.05 -1.00 2.24
C ILE A 63 0.51 -0.89 3.69
N CYS A 64 -0.02 -1.77 4.55
CA CYS A 64 0.54 -1.99 5.89
C CYS A 64 0.49 -3.48 6.21
N HIS A 65 0.66 -3.88 7.49
CA HIS A 65 0.71 -5.30 7.85
C HIS A 65 -0.65 -5.99 7.69
N HIS A 66 -1.73 -5.38 8.22
CA HIS A 66 -3.07 -5.98 8.23
C HIS A 66 -4.17 -5.09 7.62
N GLY A 67 -3.83 -3.94 7.06
CA GLY A 67 -4.81 -3.07 6.39
C GLY A 67 -5.39 -1.95 7.26
N ILE A 68 -5.04 -1.86 8.54
CA ILE A 68 -5.60 -0.85 9.46
C ILE A 68 -4.90 0.49 9.32
N ARG A 69 -3.58 0.53 9.46
CA ARG A 69 -2.80 1.77 9.28
C ARG A 69 -2.96 2.33 7.87
N SER A 70 -2.97 1.43 6.88
CA SER A 70 -3.12 1.83 5.48
C SER A 70 -4.50 2.43 5.20
N ARG A 71 -5.55 1.91 5.83
CA ARG A 71 -6.89 2.50 5.70
C ARG A 71 -6.93 3.90 6.27
N MET A 72 -6.29 4.11 7.44
CA MET A 72 -6.21 5.44 8.05
C MET A 72 -5.48 6.42 7.15
N VAL A 73 -4.34 6.01 6.59
CA VAL A 73 -3.57 6.84 5.65
C VAL A 73 -4.39 7.13 4.39
N GLY A 74 -5.05 6.10 3.86
CA GLY A 74 -5.88 6.27 2.67
C GLY A 74 -6.98 7.31 2.86
N ARG A 75 -7.66 7.28 3.99
CA ARG A 75 -8.68 8.28 4.34
C ARG A 75 -8.09 9.67 4.49
N PHE A 76 -6.91 9.77 5.10
CA PHE A 76 -6.22 11.05 5.21
C PHE A 76 -5.88 11.60 3.82
N LEU A 77 -5.32 10.79 2.95
CA LEU A 77 -4.97 11.20 1.59
C LEU A 77 -6.22 11.68 0.84
N GLU A 78 -7.34 10.96 0.96
CA GLU A 78 -8.60 11.39 0.34
C GLU A 78 -9.05 12.75 0.87
N SER A 79 -8.90 12.99 2.17
CA SER A 79 -9.25 14.29 2.75
C SER A 79 -8.35 15.43 2.21
N GLN A 80 -7.19 15.09 1.66
CA GLN A 80 -6.24 16.04 1.07
C GLN A 80 -6.36 16.13 -0.46
N GLY A 81 -7.44 15.58 -1.02
CA GLY A 81 -7.71 15.70 -2.45
C GLY A 81 -7.20 14.57 -3.34
N PHE A 82 -6.68 13.51 -2.76
CA PHE A 82 -6.25 12.34 -3.53
C PHE A 82 -7.48 11.53 -3.94
N ARG A 83 -7.59 11.22 -5.23
CA ARG A 83 -8.82 10.69 -5.81
C ARG A 83 -8.82 9.20 -6.08
N ASN A 84 -7.64 8.59 -6.16
CA ASN A 84 -7.52 7.21 -6.66
C ASN A 84 -6.81 6.33 -5.64
N ILE A 85 -7.37 6.24 -4.45
CA ILE A 85 -6.78 5.49 -3.34
C ILE A 85 -7.36 4.08 -3.27
N ILE A 86 -6.47 3.10 -3.12
CA ILE A 86 -6.80 1.69 -2.90
C ILE A 86 -6.14 1.27 -1.60
N ASN A 87 -6.88 0.65 -0.70
CA ASN A 87 -6.32 0.04 0.49
C ASN A 87 -6.09 -1.45 0.25
N LEU A 88 -4.90 -1.94 0.58
CA LEU A 88 -4.66 -3.39 0.64
C LEU A 88 -5.26 -3.88 1.96
N SER A 89 -6.49 -4.39 1.91
CA SER A 89 -7.36 -4.57 3.07
C SER A 89 -6.85 -5.58 4.09
N ASP A 90 -6.11 -6.58 3.65
CA ASP A 90 -5.56 -7.64 4.51
C ASP A 90 -4.03 -7.60 4.59
N GLY A 91 -3.40 -6.62 3.94
CA GLY A 91 -2.01 -6.23 4.14
C GLY A 91 -0.96 -7.22 3.66
N VAL A 92 0.27 -6.94 4.06
CA VAL A 92 1.43 -7.78 3.74
C VAL A 92 1.27 -9.18 4.33
N ALA A 93 0.58 -9.34 5.46
CA ALA A 93 0.32 -10.64 6.06
C ALA A 93 -0.38 -11.58 5.07
N ALA A 94 -1.44 -11.10 4.42
CA ALA A 94 -2.16 -11.90 3.43
C ALA A 94 -1.36 -12.05 2.12
N TRP A 95 -0.57 -11.04 1.77
CA TRP A 95 0.32 -11.17 0.62
C TRP A 95 1.28 -12.34 0.78
N ALA A 96 1.86 -12.49 1.98
CA ALA A 96 2.76 -13.60 2.28
C ALA A 96 2.05 -14.95 2.25
N SER A 97 0.81 -15.04 2.75
CA SER A 97 0.08 -16.30 2.82
C SER A 97 -0.58 -16.70 1.50
N ASP A 98 -0.99 -15.74 0.69
CA ASP A 98 -1.86 -16.00 -0.46
C ASP A 98 -1.20 -15.75 -1.83
N VAL A 99 -0.15 -14.93 -1.87
CA VAL A 99 0.48 -14.51 -3.13
C VAL A 99 1.93 -14.92 -3.20
N ASP A 100 2.75 -14.54 -2.22
CA ASP A 100 4.18 -14.82 -2.22
C ASP A 100 4.56 -15.67 -1.01
N LEU A 101 4.49 -16.98 -1.18
CA LEU A 101 4.77 -17.95 -0.12
C LEU A 101 6.23 -17.96 0.32
N GLN A 102 7.11 -17.30 -0.42
CA GLN A 102 8.54 -17.18 -0.08
C GLN A 102 8.80 -15.98 0.82
N MET A 103 7.83 -15.09 0.97
CA MET A 103 7.99 -13.88 1.76
C MET A 103 8.14 -14.21 3.25
N ALA A 104 9.09 -13.54 3.92
CA ALA A 104 9.23 -13.65 5.36
C ALA A 104 7.96 -13.14 6.06
N THR A 105 7.65 -13.72 7.21
CA THR A 105 6.48 -13.32 8.02
C THR A 105 6.94 -12.75 9.36
N TYR A 106 6.04 -11.99 9.98
CA TYR A 106 6.32 -11.41 11.29
C TYR A 106 5.03 -11.13 12.08
#